data_3dc41142df8c85cec6bcbc41f946b2c2
#
_entry.id   3dc41142df8c85cec6bcbc41f946b2c2
#
_cell.length_a   1.000
_cell.length_b   1.000
_cell.length_c   1.000
_cell.angle_alpha   90.00
_cell.angle_beta   90.00
_cell.angle_gamma   90.00
#
_symmetry.space_group_name_H-M   'P 1'
#
loop_
_entity.id
_entity.type
_entity.pdbx_description
1 polymer ?
#
loop_
_entity_poly.entity_id
_entity_poly.type
_entity_poly.pdbx_seq_one_letter_code
_entity_poly.pdbx_strand_id
1 'polypeptide(L)'
;MRHKFNISIDDVSPHPRSSTSVIKQCNRIIEKFPDAKFTLFVPVSYWRTMKPGISSKTPFQINLYPDFCDEMRKLPKKNFELGYHGFHHGIPGKTDNDEMRNLTASQCDELLTAMKKVVEMSNLVFSPVLRPPSWRMSPDCFDVCKDHGIKTLALHPGPYGGLDYGGKDRDFNHVVYYTACPPFQPLEICEKIEVVYHACDWDKNYLNEDLADSLISFIEENKDTIDFCFMEEMK
;
A
#
# COMPACT_ATOMS: atom_id res chain seq x y z
N MET A 1 5.38 21.61 17.03
CA MET A 1 4.38 21.06 16.06
C MET A 1 4.63 19.56 16.00
N ARG A 2 3.60 18.73 16.06
CA ARG A 2 3.79 17.28 15.92
C ARG A 2 3.83 16.89 14.44
N HIS A 3 4.66 15.92 14.10
CA HIS A 3 4.84 15.39 12.75
C HIS A 3 3.83 14.27 12.53
N LYS A 4 2.98 14.36 11.51
CA LYS A 4 2.09 13.28 11.14
C LYS A 4 2.89 12.09 10.61
N PHE A 5 2.61 10.89 11.09
CA PHE A 5 3.41 9.70 10.80
C PHE A 5 2.52 8.51 10.43
N ASN A 6 2.69 7.99 9.24
CA ASN A 6 2.06 6.76 8.77
C ASN A 6 3.12 5.73 8.36
N ILE A 7 2.85 4.48 8.61
CA ILE A 7 3.65 3.35 8.14
C ILE A 7 2.80 2.55 7.17
N SER A 8 3.26 2.40 5.93
CA SER A 8 2.54 1.60 4.94
C SER A 8 3.30 0.35 4.55
N ILE A 9 2.54 -0.71 4.28
CA ILE A 9 3.07 -2.00 3.83
C ILE A 9 2.39 -2.35 2.51
N ASP A 10 3.16 -2.39 1.43
CA ASP A 10 2.67 -2.76 0.11
C ASP A 10 2.66 -4.28 -0.11
N ASP A 11 1.84 -4.73 -1.05
CA ASP A 11 1.78 -6.12 -1.52
C ASP A 11 1.33 -7.15 -0.49
N VAL A 12 0.59 -6.77 0.55
CA VAL A 12 0.03 -7.74 1.51
C VAL A 12 -1.02 -8.61 0.81
N SER A 13 -0.78 -9.91 0.71
CA SER A 13 -1.61 -10.80 -0.13
C SER A 13 -1.59 -12.24 0.38
N PRO A 14 -2.44 -13.16 -0.15
CA PRO A 14 -2.34 -14.59 0.14
C PRO A 14 -1.14 -15.29 -0.50
N HIS A 15 -0.33 -14.59 -1.30
CA HIS A 15 0.87 -15.18 -1.90
C HIS A 15 1.88 -15.58 -0.82
N PRO A 16 2.44 -16.82 -0.81
CA PRO A 16 3.24 -17.34 0.30
C PRO A 16 4.52 -16.54 0.61
N ARG A 17 5.04 -15.81 -0.37
CA ARG A 17 6.24 -14.97 -0.23
C ARG A 17 5.94 -13.47 -0.20
N SER A 18 4.65 -13.06 -0.20
CA SER A 18 4.19 -11.67 -0.07
C SER A 18 2.97 -11.65 0.84
N SER A 19 3.16 -12.08 2.07
CA SER A 19 2.09 -12.57 2.94
C SER A 19 1.92 -11.72 4.20
N THR A 20 0.94 -12.12 5.00
CA THR A 20 0.68 -11.59 6.33
C THR A 20 1.81 -11.81 7.34
N SER A 21 2.85 -12.59 7.02
CA SER A 21 4.01 -12.79 7.91
C SER A 21 4.68 -11.48 8.34
N VAL A 22 4.56 -10.43 7.51
CA VAL A 22 5.04 -9.07 7.83
C VAL A 22 4.35 -8.47 9.06
N ILE A 23 3.12 -8.89 9.38
CA ILE A 23 2.33 -8.41 10.54
C ILE A 23 3.07 -8.69 11.86
N LYS A 24 3.90 -9.72 11.92
CA LYS A 24 4.74 -9.98 13.08
C LYS A 24 5.60 -8.76 13.43
N GLN A 25 6.18 -8.10 12.44
CA GLN A 25 7.01 -6.91 12.67
C GLN A 25 6.16 -5.69 13.04
N CYS A 26 4.97 -5.56 12.43
CA CYS A 26 4.02 -4.51 12.82
C CYS A 26 3.63 -4.65 14.31
N ASN A 27 3.37 -5.88 14.77
CA ASN A 27 3.02 -6.15 16.17
C ASN A 27 4.18 -5.81 17.12
N ARG A 28 5.44 -6.09 16.76
CA ARG A 28 6.61 -5.65 17.55
C ARG A 28 6.68 -4.13 17.72
N ILE A 29 6.32 -3.39 16.68
CA ILE A 29 6.25 -1.92 16.73
C ILE A 29 5.10 -1.48 17.63
N ILE A 30 3.91 -2.10 17.51
CA ILE A 30 2.72 -1.79 18.32
C ILE A 30 2.97 -2.10 19.80
N GLU A 31 3.69 -3.16 20.13
CA GLU A 31 4.07 -3.49 21.52
C GLU A 31 4.83 -2.35 22.20
N LYS A 32 5.68 -1.64 21.44
CA LYS A 32 6.43 -0.48 21.96
C LYS A 32 5.66 0.83 21.84
N PHE A 33 4.90 0.97 20.75
CA PHE A 33 4.13 2.18 20.42
C PHE A 33 2.68 1.81 20.15
N PRO A 34 1.84 1.70 21.18
CA PRO A 34 0.45 1.20 21.05
C PRO A 34 -0.46 2.00 20.13
N ASP A 35 -0.07 3.24 19.81
CA ASP A 35 -0.81 4.13 18.91
C ASP A 35 -0.31 4.09 17.46
N ALA A 36 0.71 3.28 17.15
CA ALA A 36 1.25 3.13 15.80
C ALA A 36 0.15 2.73 14.80
N LYS A 37 0.16 3.38 13.63
CA LYS A 37 -0.83 3.21 12.57
C LYS A 37 -0.17 2.63 11.32
N PHE A 38 -0.82 1.61 10.77
CA PHE A 38 -0.36 0.92 9.57
C PHE A 38 -1.43 0.96 8.49
N THR A 39 -1.05 1.35 7.28
CA THR A 39 -1.89 1.20 6.08
C THR A 39 -1.36 0.01 5.28
N LEU A 40 -2.16 -1.06 5.19
CA LEU A 40 -1.80 -2.24 4.42
C LEU A 40 -2.39 -2.11 3.01
N PHE A 41 -1.55 -1.98 2.00
CA PHE A 41 -1.96 -1.93 0.61
C PHE A 41 -2.05 -3.35 0.03
N VAL A 42 -3.28 -3.75 -0.33
CA VAL A 42 -3.65 -5.12 -0.71
C VAL A 42 -4.03 -5.15 -2.19
N PRO A 43 -3.24 -5.81 -3.06
CA PRO A 43 -3.70 -6.16 -4.40
C PRO A 43 -4.75 -7.27 -4.28
N VAL A 44 -5.96 -7.03 -4.82
CA VAL A 44 -7.12 -7.90 -4.52
C VAL A 44 -7.06 -9.28 -5.20
N SER A 45 -6.19 -9.45 -6.18
CA SER A 45 -6.00 -10.69 -6.95
C SER A 45 -4.54 -10.84 -7.37
N TYR A 46 -3.62 -10.75 -6.42
CA TYR A 46 -2.17 -10.66 -6.65
C TYR A 46 -1.65 -11.73 -7.61
N TRP A 47 -0.95 -11.33 -8.68
CA TRP A 47 -0.46 -12.26 -9.68
C TRP A 47 0.89 -11.85 -10.27
N ARG A 48 1.94 -12.51 -9.83
CA ARG A 48 3.29 -12.39 -10.41
C ARG A 48 3.47 -13.47 -11.48
N THR A 49 3.88 -13.08 -12.67
CA THR A 49 4.02 -13.99 -13.81
C THR A 49 5.40 -13.96 -14.47
N MET A 50 6.19 -12.92 -14.22
CA MET A 50 7.45 -12.68 -14.94
C MET A 50 8.68 -13.10 -14.18
N LYS A 51 8.69 -12.96 -12.85
CA LYS A 51 9.91 -13.21 -12.04
C LYS A 51 9.99 -14.69 -11.63
N PRO A 52 11.03 -15.44 -12.06
CA PRO A 52 11.24 -16.82 -11.63
C PRO A 52 11.30 -16.94 -10.10
N GLY A 53 10.76 -18.03 -9.57
CA GLY A 53 10.76 -18.34 -8.14
C GLY A 53 9.67 -17.65 -7.31
N ILE A 54 8.95 -16.69 -7.90
CA ILE A 54 7.78 -16.06 -7.28
C ILE A 54 6.55 -16.03 -8.19
N SER A 55 6.71 -16.41 -9.46
CA SER A 55 5.59 -16.52 -10.39
C SER A 55 4.66 -17.68 -10.02
N SER A 56 3.37 -17.48 -10.25
CA SER A 56 2.34 -18.49 -10.03
C SER A 56 1.54 -18.75 -11.32
N LYS A 57 0.93 -19.93 -11.41
CA LYS A 57 0.06 -20.29 -12.54
C LYS A 57 -1.30 -19.58 -12.51
N THR A 58 -1.76 -19.25 -11.31
CA THR A 58 -3.07 -18.62 -11.05
C THR A 58 -2.91 -17.46 -10.10
N PRO A 59 -3.78 -16.44 -10.17
CA PRO A 59 -3.76 -15.32 -9.24
C PRO A 59 -4.19 -15.75 -7.83
N PHE A 60 -3.73 -15.00 -6.85
CA PHE A 60 -4.12 -15.10 -5.45
C PHE A 60 -5.25 -14.10 -5.17
N GLN A 61 -6.47 -14.41 -5.61
CA GLN A 61 -7.63 -13.56 -5.42
C GLN A 61 -8.16 -13.72 -3.99
N ILE A 62 -8.16 -12.64 -3.20
CA ILE A 62 -8.31 -12.66 -1.74
C ILE A 62 -9.57 -13.40 -1.24
N ASN A 63 -10.72 -13.26 -1.91
CA ASN A 63 -11.96 -13.93 -1.53
C ASN A 63 -11.93 -15.47 -1.67
N LEU A 64 -10.91 -16.02 -2.33
CA LEU A 64 -10.69 -17.47 -2.44
C LEU A 64 -9.77 -18.01 -1.32
N TYR A 65 -9.29 -17.13 -0.44
CA TYR A 65 -8.39 -17.45 0.67
C TYR A 65 -9.01 -17.03 2.01
N PRO A 66 -9.94 -17.84 2.55
CA PRO A 66 -10.65 -17.49 3.79
C PRO A 66 -9.73 -17.22 4.98
N ASP A 67 -8.64 -17.99 5.12
CA ASP A 67 -7.69 -17.80 6.22
C ASP A 67 -7.03 -16.42 6.17
N PHE A 68 -6.63 -15.96 4.99
CA PHE A 68 -6.13 -14.59 4.78
C PHE A 68 -7.18 -13.54 5.18
N CYS A 69 -8.42 -13.71 4.72
CA CYS A 69 -9.50 -12.79 5.05
C CYS A 69 -9.81 -12.77 6.55
N ASP A 70 -9.77 -13.95 7.22
CA ASP A 70 -9.96 -14.06 8.66
C ASP A 70 -8.84 -13.35 9.45
N GLU A 71 -7.62 -13.48 8.98
CA GLU A 71 -6.45 -12.81 9.56
C GLU A 71 -6.58 -11.28 9.43
N MET A 72 -6.95 -10.78 8.25
CA MET A 72 -7.19 -9.34 8.03
C MET A 72 -8.34 -8.80 8.89
N ARG A 73 -9.43 -9.55 9.06
CA ARG A 73 -10.56 -9.14 9.92
C ARG A 73 -10.21 -9.06 11.41
N LYS A 74 -9.23 -9.86 11.88
CA LYS A 74 -8.78 -9.89 13.28
C LYS A 74 -7.83 -8.74 13.62
N LEU A 75 -7.28 -8.04 12.65
CA LEU A 75 -6.36 -6.93 12.90
C LEU A 75 -7.05 -5.82 13.71
N PRO A 76 -6.38 -5.29 14.75
CA PRO A 76 -6.92 -4.18 15.53
C PRO A 76 -7.16 -2.94 14.67
N LYS A 77 -8.42 -2.54 14.49
CA LYS A 77 -8.81 -1.38 13.67
C LYS A 77 -8.22 -0.04 14.14
N LYS A 78 -7.81 0.05 15.40
CA LYS A 78 -7.10 1.22 15.93
C LYS A 78 -5.68 1.36 15.37
N ASN A 79 -5.07 0.26 14.90
CA ASN A 79 -3.70 0.21 14.42
C ASN A 79 -3.60 -0.08 12.91
N PHE A 80 -4.61 -0.69 12.29
CA PHE A 80 -4.55 -1.13 10.90
C PHE A 80 -5.74 -0.65 10.08
N GLU A 81 -5.47 -0.14 8.89
CA GLU A 81 -6.44 0.02 7.81
C GLU A 81 -5.97 -0.75 6.57
N LEU A 82 -6.91 -1.14 5.71
CA LEU A 82 -6.63 -1.77 4.41
C LEU A 82 -6.86 -0.75 3.31
N GLY A 83 -5.92 -0.62 2.38
CA GLY A 83 -6.01 0.22 1.19
C GLY A 83 -5.92 -0.61 -0.10
N TYR A 84 -6.40 -0.05 -1.20
CA TYR A 84 -6.33 -0.68 -2.53
C TYR A 84 -4.93 -0.59 -3.12
N HIS A 85 -4.45 -1.69 -3.76
CA HIS A 85 -3.15 -1.76 -4.42
C HIS A 85 -3.22 -2.40 -5.81
N GLY A 86 -4.21 -2.05 -6.58
CA GLY A 86 -4.47 -2.67 -7.88
C GLY A 86 -5.22 -4.00 -7.77
N PHE A 87 -5.48 -4.61 -8.94
CA PHE A 87 -6.13 -5.92 -9.04
C PHE A 87 -5.08 -7.03 -9.01
N HIS A 88 -4.22 -7.12 -10.05
CA HIS A 88 -3.13 -8.09 -10.14
C HIS A 88 -1.76 -7.54 -9.71
N HIS A 89 -1.63 -6.25 -9.54
CA HIS A 89 -0.40 -5.48 -9.39
C HIS A 89 0.39 -5.30 -10.70
N GLY A 90 0.34 -6.24 -11.61
CA GLY A 90 0.99 -6.21 -12.92
C GLY A 90 0.06 -6.58 -14.05
N ILE A 91 0.59 -6.64 -15.27
CA ILE A 91 -0.10 -7.12 -16.46
C ILE A 91 0.36 -8.56 -16.71
N PRO A 92 -0.49 -9.58 -16.46
CA PRO A 92 -0.09 -10.97 -16.59
C PRO A 92 0.56 -11.30 -17.93
N GLY A 93 1.72 -11.98 -17.89
CA GLY A 93 2.51 -12.33 -19.07
C GLY A 93 3.29 -11.17 -19.72
N LYS A 94 3.22 -9.95 -19.16
CA LYS A 94 3.92 -8.77 -19.72
C LYS A 94 4.81 -8.07 -18.69
N THR A 95 4.27 -7.73 -17.51
CA THR A 95 5.01 -7.03 -16.48
C THR A 95 4.41 -7.31 -15.11
N ASP A 96 5.24 -7.37 -14.08
CA ASP A 96 4.79 -7.57 -12.71
C ASP A 96 4.35 -6.26 -12.00
N ASN A 97 4.47 -5.08 -12.63
CA ASN A 97 4.35 -3.80 -11.91
C ASN A 97 3.48 -2.72 -12.56
N ASP A 98 3.03 -2.85 -13.80
CA ASP A 98 2.51 -1.71 -14.59
C ASP A 98 0.98 -1.74 -14.81
N GLU A 99 0.21 -2.34 -13.88
CA GLU A 99 -1.22 -2.56 -14.10
C GLU A 99 -2.00 -1.28 -14.40
N MET A 100 -1.74 -0.20 -13.68
CA MET A 100 -2.47 1.07 -13.83
C MET A 100 -1.76 2.10 -14.70
N ARG A 101 -0.57 1.78 -15.21
CA ARG A 101 0.31 2.76 -15.88
C ARG A 101 -0.29 3.39 -17.12
N ASN A 102 -0.97 2.61 -17.95
CA ASN A 102 -1.42 3.04 -19.28
C ASN A 102 -2.93 2.79 -19.50
N LEU A 103 -3.72 2.77 -18.42
CA LEU A 103 -5.16 2.58 -18.53
C LEU A 103 -5.83 3.83 -19.11
N THR A 104 -6.80 3.61 -19.99
CA THR A 104 -7.81 4.63 -20.31
C THR A 104 -8.79 4.78 -19.15
N ALA A 105 -9.59 5.83 -19.13
CA ALA A 105 -10.62 6.02 -18.11
C ALA A 105 -11.58 4.83 -18.02
N SER A 106 -12.04 4.28 -19.16
CA SER A 106 -12.92 3.10 -19.18
C SER A 106 -12.25 1.86 -18.59
N GLN A 107 -10.99 1.60 -18.91
CA GLN A 107 -10.26 0.46 -18.36
C GLN A 107 -10.04 0.61 -16.85
N CYS A 108 -9.80 1.85 -16.39
CA CYS A 108 -9.67 2.14 -14.96
C CYS A 108 -10.99 1.92 -14.22
N ASP A 109 -12.11 2.34 -14.80
CA ASP A 109 -13.46 2.10 -14.26
C ASP A 109 -13.76 0.60 -14.11
N GLU A 110 -13.48 -0.18 -15.15
CA GLU A 110 -13.62 -1.64 -15.11
C GLU A 110 -12.73 -2.27 -14.01
N LEU A 111 -11.48 -1.82 -13.89
CA LEU A 111 -10.54 -2.30 -12.88
C LEU A 111 -11.05 -2.01 -11.46
N LEU A 112 -11.42 -0.76 -11.17
CA LEU A 112 -11.90 -0.36 -9.84
C LEU A 112 -13.22 -1.06 -9.48
N THR A 113 -14.12 -1.24 -10.46
CA THR A 113 -15.34 -2.01 -10.28
C THR A 113 -15.04 -3.47 -9.90
N ALA A 114 -14.10 -4.10 -10.61
CA ALA A 114 -13.68 -5.48 -10.31
C ALA A 114 -13.02 -5.58 -8.93
N MET A 115 -12.15 -4.62 -8.56
CA MET A 115 -11.51 -4.58 -7.25
C MET A 115 -12.54 -4.52 -6.12
N LYS A 116 -13.50 -3.61 -6.21
CA LYS A 116 -14.56 -3.45 -5.21
C LYS A 116 -15.42 -4.71 -5.06
N LYS A 117 -15.75 -5.36 -6.18
CA LYS A 117 -16.51 -6.60 -6.16
C LYS A 117 -15.74 -7.72 -5.41
N VAL A 118 -14.43 -7.85 -5.63
CA VAL A 118 -13.62 -8.84 -4.91
C VAL A 118 -13.56 -8.51 -3.41
N VAL A 119 -13.40 -7.24 -3.05
CA VAL A 119 -13.42 -6.79 -1.65
C VAL A 119 -14.75 -7.11 -0.98
N GLU A 120 -15.88 -6.82 -1.63
CA GLU A 120 -17.22 -7.17 -1.16
C GLU A 120 -17.36 -8.69 -0.93
N MET A 121 -16.94 -9.51 -1.92
CA MET A 121 -16.98 -10.97 -1.82
C MET A 121 -16.07 -11.53 -0.72
N SER A 122 -15.03 -10.82 -0.33
CA SER A 122 -14.11 -11.21 0.75
C SER A 122 -14.63 -10.85 2.15
N ASN A 123 -15.70 -10.06 2.24
CA ASN A 123 -16.22 -9.48 3.48
C ASN A 123 -15.13 -8.73 4.28
N LEU A 124 -14.27 -8.01 3.57
CA LEU A 124 -13.29 -7.10 4.12
C LEU A 124 -13.76 -5.66 3.95
N VAL A 125 -13.26 -4.77 4.81
CA VAL A 125 -13.53 -3.33 4.74
C VAL A 125 -12.23 -2.63 4.37
N PHE A 126 -12.22 -1.98 3.21
CA PHE A 126 -11.09 -1.16 2.78
C PHE A 126 -11.41 0.32 3.00
N SER A 127 -10.43 1.06 3.49
CA SER A 127 -10.45 2.52 3.49
C SER A 127 -10.46 3.05 2.04
N PRO A 128 -11.03 4.23 1.78
CA PRO A 128 -11.05 4.81 0.44
C PRO A 128 -9.68 5.40 0.04
N VAL A 129 -8.65 4.60 0.23
CA VAL A 129 -7.24 4.92 -0.04
C VAL A 129 -6.72 3.98 -1.12
N LEU A 130 -6.07 4.52 -2.15
CA LEU A 130 -5.48 3.76 -3.23
C LEU A 130 -4.00 4.14 -3.40
N ARG A 131 -3.15 3.13 -3.49
CA ARG A 131 -1.78 3.24 -4.01
C ARG A 131 -1.73 2.47 -5.33
N PRO A 132 -1.46 3.13 -6.46
CA PRO A 132 -1.26 2.40 -7.71
C PRO A 132 0.00 1.54 -7.63
N PRO A 133 0.00 0.32 -8.21
CA PRO A 133 1.16 -0.54 -8.26
C PRO A 133 2.39 0.19 -8.78
N SER A 134 3.50 0.07 -8.05
CA SER A 134 4.76 0.79 -8.35
C SER A 134 4.58 2.31 -8.54
N TRP A 135 3.58 2.92 -7.88
CA TRP A 135 3.22 4.35 -7.99
C TRP A 135 2.95 4.83 -9.43
N ARG A 136 2.62 3.91 -10.36
CA ARG A 136 2.42 4.24 -11.77
C ARG A 136 0.93 4.17 -12.13
N MET A 137 0.35 5.33 -12.38
CA MET A 137 -1.06 5.47 -12.73
C MET A 137 -1.21 6.48 -13.87
N SER A 138 -1.99 6.11 -14.90
CA SER A 138 -2.35 7.03 -15.99
C SER A 138 -3.07 8.27 -15.46
N PRO A 139 -2.82 9.46 -16.00
CA PRO A 139 -3.60 10.66 -15.69
C PRO A 139 -5.12 10.47 -15.86
N ASP A 140 -5.55 9.63 -16.80
CA ASP A 140 -6.97 9.34 -17.05
C ASP A 140 -7.66 8.63 -15.86
N CYS A 141 -6.90 8.00 -14.96
CA CYS A 141 -7.44 7.30 -13.81
C CYS A 141 -7.86 8.21 -12.65
N PHE A 142 -7.38 9.46 -12.58
CA PHE A 142 -7.61 10.33 -11.42
C PHE A 142 -9.08 10.67 -11.20
N ASP A 143 -9.79 11.09 -12.25
CA ASP A 143 -11.20 11.44 -12.14
C ASP A 143 -12.05 10.20 -11.89
N VAL A 144 -11.71 9.07 -12.53
CA VAL A 144 -12.34 7.77 -12.27
C VAL A 144 -12.19 7.33 -10.80
N CYS A 145 -11.01 7.53 -10.21
CA CYS A 145 -10.79 7.25 -8.79
C CYS A 145 -11.73 8.07 -7.90
N LYS A 146 -11.96 9.37 -8.21
CA LYS A 146 -12.93 10.22 -7.49
C LYS A 146 -14.35 9.67 -7.62
N ASP A 147 -14.78 9.31 -8.83
CA ASP A 147 -16.12 8.79 -9.12
C ASP A 147 -16.36 7.45 -8.38
N HIS A 148 -15.31 6.67 -8.23
CA HIS A 148 -15.31 5.46 -7.40
C HIS A 148 -15.19 5.72 -5.89
N GLY A 149 -15.18 6.98 -5.44
CA GLY A 149 -15.14 7.34 -4.02
C GLY A 149 -13.79 7.11 -3.35
N ILE A 150 -12.70 6.97 -4.12
CA ILE A 150 -11.34 7.03 -3.56
C ILE A 150 -11.11 8.47 -3.09
N LYS A 151 -10.76 8.64 -1.83
CA LYS A 151 -10.56 9.96 -1.20
C LYS A 151 -9.09 10.35 -1.12
N THR A 152 -8.22 9.36 -0.96
CA THR A 152 -6.78 9.57 -0.80
C THR A 152 -6.00 8.72 -1.80
N LEU A 153 -5.07 9.35 -2.51
CA LEU A 153 -4.06 8.67 -3.32
C LEU A 153 -2.71 8.71 -2.60
N ALA A 154 -2.06 7.54 -2.47
CA ALA A 154 -0.71 7.43 -1.94
C ALA A 154 0.26 7.29 -3.11
N LEU A 155 1.04 8.35 -3.40
CA LEU A 155 1.80 8.49 -4.63
C LEU A 155 3.31 8.67 -4.39
N HIS A 156 4.09 8.55 -5.45
CA HIS A 156 5.49 8.97 -5.49
C HIS A 156 5.58 10.50 -5.61
N PRO A 157 6.53 11.18 -4.96
CA PRO A 157 6.63 12.65 -4.90
C PRO A 157 7.07 13.33 -6.20
N GLY A 158 7.04 12.67 -7.31
CA GLY A 158 7.41 13.22 -8.62
C GLY A 158 7.31 12.17 -9.72
N PRO A 159 7.76 12.47 -10.93
CA PRO A 159 7.81 11.47 -12.00
C PRO A 159 8.58 10.22 -11.57
N TYR A 160 7.97 9.04 -11.76
CA TYR A 160 8.56 7.77 -11.39
C TYR A 160 8.48 6.75 -12.53
N GLY A 161 9.61 6.11 -12.84
CA GLY A 161 9.67 5.10 -13.90
C GLY A 161 9.24 5.63 -15.28
N GLY A 162 9.50 6.91 -15.57
CA GLY A 162 9.15 7.55 -16.84
C GLY A 162 7.68 7.90 -16.99
N LEU A 163 6.90 7.92 -15.90
CA LEU A 163 5.51 8.34 -15.86
C LEU A 163 5.35 9.60 -15.01
N ASP A 164 4.66 10.59 -15.58
CA ASP A 164 4.19 11.81 -14.92
C ASP A 164 2.66 11.73 -14.75
N TYR A 165 2.14 12.26 -13.66
CA TYR A 165 0.69 12.33 -13.39
C TYR A 165 -0.01 13.45 -14.19
N GLY A 166 0.73 14.24 -15.01
CA GLY A 166 0.19 15.33 -15.81
C GLY A 166 -0.42 16.47 -14.96
N GLY A 167 0.02 16.61 -13.71
CA GLY A 167 -0.52 17.59 -12.77
C GLY A 167 -1.84 17.21 -12.12
N LYS A 168 -2.45 16.08 -12.49
CA LYS A 168 -3.73 15.59 -11.94
C LYS A 168 -3.67 15.28 -10.45
N ASP A 169 -2.49 14.95 -9.94
CA ASP A 169 -2.24 14.74 -8.52
C ASP A 169 -2.51 16.00 -7.69
N ARG A 170 -2.26 17.21 -8.23
CA ARG A 170 -2.52 18.50 -7.57
C ARG A 170 -4.02 18.83 -7.50
N ASP A 171 -4.78 18.32 -8.46
CA ASP A 171 -6.23 18.53 -8.56
C ASP A 171 -7.02 17.46 -7.81
N PHE A 172 -6.35 16.45 -7.24
CA PHE A 172 -7.00 15.41 -6.47
C PHE A 172 -7.30 15.89 -5.04
N ASN A 173 -8.38 15.37 -4.44
CA ASN A 173 -8.87 15.84 -3.13
C ASN A 173 -7.84 15.73 -2.01
N HIS A 174 -7.12 14.61 -1.96
CA HIS A 174 -6.06 14.37 -0.99
C HIS A 174 -5.01 13.42 -1.59
N VAL A 175 -3.76 13.88 -1.59
CA VAL A 175 -2.61 13.06 -2.03
C VAL A 175 -1.59 13.03 -0.90
N VAL A 176 -1.11 11.83 -0.59
CA VAL A 176 0.01 11.60 0.31
C VAL A 176 1.18 11.12 -0.53
N TYR A 177 2.28 11.85 -0.51
CA TYR A 177 3.53 11.41 -1.10
C TYR A 177 4.38 10.76 -0.04
N TYR A 178 4.94 9.59 -0.34
CA TYR A 178 5.85 8.98 0.62
C TYR A 178 7.14 9.81 0.76
N THR A 179 7.72 9.77 1.95
CA THR A 179 8.93 10.53 2.29
C THR A 179 10.12 9.63 2.59
N ALA A 180 9.88 8.36 2.89
CA ALA A 180 10.93 7.39 3.14
C ALA A 180 10.55 6.00 2.59
N CYS A 181 11.53 5.30 2.04
CA CYS A 181 11.41 3.93 1.51
C CYS A 181 12.70 3.16 1.86
N PRO A 182 12.91 2.80 3.15
CA PRO A 182 14.13 2.10 3.56
C PRO A 182 14.27 0.72 2.89
N PRO A 183 15.49 0.29 2.53
CA PRO A 183 16.77 0.97 2.73
C PRO A 183 17.15 1.96 1.61
N PHE A 184 16.28 2.20 0.63
CA PHE A 184 16.60 3.04 -0.54
C PHE A 184 16.61 4.54 -0.21
N GLN A 185 15.75 4.95 0.69
CA GLN A 185 15.67 6.32 1.21
C GLN A 185 15.62 6.25 2.74
N PRO A 186 16.41 7.12 3.43
CA PRO A 186 16.48 7.11 4.89
C PRO A 186 15.19 7.63 5.53
N LEU A 187 15.04 7.31 6.81
CA LEU A 187 14.03 7.91 7.67
C LEU A 187 14.50 9.32 8.07
N GLU A 188 13.66 10.32 7.79
CA GLU A 188 13.94 11.74 8.10
C GLU A 188 12.71 12.40 8.69
N ILE A 189 12.92 13.36 9.59
CA ILE A 189 11.84 14.16 10.17
C ILE A 189 11.43 15.25 9.18
N CYS A 190 10.14 15.22 8.83
CA CYS A 190 9.47 16.27 8.05
C CYS A 190 8.04 16.47 8.56
N GLU A 191 7.29 17.41 8.04
CA GLU A 191 5.94 17.73 8.50
C GLU A 191 4.99 16.52 8.44
N LYS A 192 5.03 15.78 7.34
CA LYS A 192 4.24 14.57 7.10
C LYS A 192 5.18 13.46 6.68
N ILE A 193 5.27 12.43 7.49
CA ILE A 193 6.18 11.30 7.29
C ILE A 193 5.35 10.08 6.88
N GLU A 194 5.49 9.67 5.65
CA GLU A 194 4.93 8.42 5.14
C GLU A 194 6.07 7.49 4.79
N VAL A 195 6.15 6.36 5.50
CA VAL A 195 7.22 5.37 5.36
C VAL A 195 6.67 4.13 4.69
N VAL A 196 7.29 3.75 3.57
CA VAL A 196 6.87 2.59 2.78
C VAL A 196 7.75 1.38 3.05
N TYR A 197 7.13 0.25 3.29
CA TYR A 197 7.74 -1.09 3.26
C TYR A 197 6.93 -2.03 2.37
N HIS A 198 7.45 -3.24 2.12
CA HIS A 198 6.75 -4.28 1.37
C HIS A 198 6.57 -5.56 2.20
N ALA A 199 5.55 -6.33 1.87
CA ALA A 199 5.35 -7.68 2.38
C ALA A 199 6.12 -8.75 1.58
N CYS A 200 6.74 -8.38 0.47
CA CYS A 200 7.50 -9.24 -0.42
C CYS A 200 8.86 -9.64 0.19
N ASP A 201 9.02 -10.88 0.61
CA ASP A 201 10.26 -11.38 1.25
C ASP A 201 11.50 -11.38 0.33
N TRP A 202 11.31 -11.19 -0.96
CA TRP A 202 12.38 -11.05 -1.97
C TRP A 202 12.79 -9.61 -2.23
N ASP A 203 12.10 -8.63 -1.65
CA ASP A 203 12.39 -7.21 -1.83
C ASP A 203 13.37 -6.74 -0.74
N LYS A 204 14.28 -5.85 -1.11
CA LYS A 204 15.18 -5.22 -0.14
C LYS A 204 14.44 -4.35 0.88
N ASN A 205 13.26 -3.87 0.50
CA ASN A 205 12.37 -3.07 1.33
C ASN A 205 11.36 -3.94 2.13
N TYR A 206 11.50 -5.25 2.14
CA TYR A 206 10.70 -6.12 3.00
C TYR A 206 10.88 -5.74 4.47
N LEU A 207 9.78 -5.48 5.19
CA LEU A 207 9.83 -5.16 6.62
C LEU A 207 10.28 -6.39 7.41
N ASN A 208 11.58 -6.66 7.39
CA ASN A 208 12.25 -7.69 8.17
C ASN A 208 12.59 -7.17 9.58
N GLU A 209 13.31 -7.98 10.35
CA GLU A 209 13.69 -7.64 11.72
C GLU A 209 14.60 -6.41 11.79
N ASP A 210 15.61 -6.33 10.92
CA ASP A 210 16.58 -5.22 10.91
C ASP A 210 15.92 -3.88 10.56
N LEU A 211 15.02 -3.88 9.55
CA LEU A 211 14.29 -2.67 9.17
C LEU A 211 13.25 -2.27 10.23
N ALA A 212 12.64 -3.25 10.90
CA ALA A 212 11.75 -2.98 12.03
C ALA A 212 12.51 -2.37 13.23
N ASP A 213 13.71 -2.88 13.54
CA ASP A 213 14.54 -2.34 14.61
C ASP A 213 15.02 -0.92 14.30
N SER A 214 15.40 -0.65 13.05
CA SER A 214 15.75 0.70 12.59
C SER A 214 14.56 1.67 12.72
N LEU A 215 13.36 1.23 12.32
CA LEU A 215 12.14 2.03 12.45
C LEU A 215 11.78 2.28 13.92
N ILE A 216 11.88 1.26 14.76
CA ILE A 216 11.66 1.37 16.22
C ILE A 216 12.60 2.40 16.83
N SER A 217 13.89 2.36 16.48
CA SER A 217 14.88 3.31 16.99
C SER A 217 14.55 4.74 16.55
N PHE A 218 14.20 4.93 15.28
CA PHE A 218 13.79 6.24 14.76
C PHE A 218 12.55 6.79 15.49
N ILE A 219 11.52 5.95 15.70
CA ILE A 219 10.32 6.35 16.43
C ILE A 219 10.67 6.71 17.89
N GLU A 220 11.48 5.90 18.57
CA GLU A 220 11.87 6.15 19.97
C GLU A 220 12.61 7.47 20.14
N GLU A 221 13.51 7.81 19.21
CA GLU A 221 14.24 9.09 19.20
C GLU A 221 13.32 10.31 18.98
N ASN A 222 12.17 10.10 18.34
CA ASN A 222 11.27 11.16 17.90
C ASN A 222 9.86 11.09 18.52
N LYS A 223 9.61 10.20 19.48
CA LYS A 223 8.27 9.87 19.99
C LYS A 223 7.47 11.06 20.52
N ASP A 224 8.15 12.06 21.09
CA ASP A 224 7.49 13.24 21.65
C ASP A 224 6.98 14.20 20.56
N THR A 225 7.45 14.02 19.32
CA THR A 225 7.12 14.88 18.18
C THR A 225 6.29 14.16 17.11
N ILE A 226 6.17 12.83 17.14
CA ILE A 226 5.40 12.03 16.21
C ILE A 226 3.93 11.95 16.66
N ASP A 227 3.03 12.04 15.67
CA ASP A 227 1.59 11.83 15.81
C ASP A 227 1.15 10.77 14.78
N PHE A 228 0.93 9.54 15.25
CA PHE A 228 0.53 8.45 14.36
C PHE A 228 -0.86 8.67 13.80
N CYS A 229 -1.01 8.54 12.49
CA CYS A 229 -2.26 8.73 11.78
C CYS A 229 -2.43 7.75 10.63
N PHE A 230 -3.66 7.51 10.21
CA PHE A 230 -3.95 6.81 8.96
C PHE A 230 -3.80 7.74 7.75
N MET A 231 -3.75 7.16 6.54
CA MET A 231 -3.53 7.93 5.31
C MET A 231 -4.52 9.08 5.14
N GLU A 232 -5.82 8.87 5.41
CA GLU A 232 -6.82 9.95 5.29
C GLU A 232 -6.60 11.10 6.27
N GLU A 233 -5.91 10.86 7.39
CA GLU A 233 -5.63 11.83 8.45
C GLU A 233 -4.37 12.66 8.18
N MET A 234 -3.58 12.33 7.16
CA MET A 234 -2.35 13.03 6.77
C MET A 234 -2.59 14.36 6.04
N LYS A 235 -3.74 14.99 6.26
CA LYS A 235 -4.10 16.29 5.66
C LYS A 235 -3.31 17.44 6.25
#